data_2bd1004d07c5479ec5d1559fa761894b
#
_entry.id   2bd1004d07c5479ec5d1559fa761894b
#
_cell.length_a   1.000
_cell.length_b   1.000
_cell.length_c   1.000
_cell.angle_alpha   90.00
_cell.angle_beta   90.00
_cell.angle_gamma   90.00
#
_symmetry.space_group_name_H-M   'P 1'
#
loop_
_entity.id
_entity.type
_entity.pdbx_description
1 polymer ?
#
loop_
_entity_poly.entity_id
_entity_poly.type
_entity_poly.pdbx_seq_one_letter_code
_entity_poly.pdbx_strand_id
1 'polypeptide(L)'
;MVDPSTLTGPVRAALRTVPGITEYDGFVPEKVPETDGYPDPYVVLWAGSGDEPDELTADGVQDGDSIIWDFQTTAVGATPEICRAVDHAVNTALTNLMVRTGRVRRNPDGFNQATPILDTQTSPARFMLPRQWRLITN
;
A
#
# COMPACT_ATOMS: atom_id res chain seq x y z
N MET A 1 -17.63 7.19 13.13
CA MET A 1 -16.21 6.80 12.91
C MET A 1 -16.16 5.46 12.22
N VAL A 2 -15.35 5.34 11.19
CA VAL A 2 -15.22 4.10 10.44
C VAL A 2 -14.24 3.17 11.14
N ASP A 3 -14.58 1.88 11.20
CA ASP A 3 -13.66 0.88 11.68
C ASP A 3 -12.51 0.75 10.68
N PRO A 4 -11.24 1.01 11.10
CA PRO A 4 -10.09 0.92 10.19
C PRO A 4 -9.96 -0.44 9.48
N SER A 5 -10.43 -1.52 10.08
CA SER A 5 -10.35 -2.84 9.48
C SER A 5 -11.20 -2.95 8.20
N THR A 6 -12.24 -2.11 8.05
CA THR A 6 -13.06 -2.07 6.84
C THR A 6 -12.33 -1.39 5.67
N LEU A 7 -11.27 -0.65 5.96
CA LEU A 7 -10.40 -0.03 4.96
C LEU A 7 -9.22 -0.94 4.62
N THR A 8 -8.50 -1.40 5.64
CA THR A 8 -7.30 -2.23 5.45
C THR A 8 -7.61 -3.65 5.01
N GLY A 9 -8.70 -4.23 5.50
CA GLY A 9 -9.06 -5.62 5.21
C GLY A 9 -9.14 -5.92 3.71
N PRO A 10 -9.95 -5.18 2.93
CA PRO A 10 -10.03 -5.42 1.49
C PRO A 10 -8.72 -5.23 0.74
N VAL A 11 -7.91 -4.23 1.15
CA VAL A 11 -6.60 -3.99 0.53
C VAL A 11 -5.65 -5.15 0.83
N ARG A 12 -5.59 -5.59 2.08
CA ARG A 12 -4.76 -6.73 2.46
C ARG A 12 -5.20 -8.02 1.76
N ALA A 13 -6.50 -8.25 1.65
CA ALA A 13 -7.04 -9.40 0.93
C ALA A 13 -6.60 -9.38 -0.53
N ALA A 14 -6.66 -8.21 -1.20
CA ALA A 14 -6.22 -8.08 -2.58
C ALA A 14 -4.71 -8.33 -2.72
N LEU A 15 -3.90 -7.83 -1.81
CA LEU A 15 -2.45 -8.08 -1.82
C LEU A 15 -2.12 -9.56 -1.62
N ARG A 16 -2.88 -10.26 -0.80
CA ARG A 16 -2.68 -11.70 -0.56
C ARG A 16 -3.04 -12.58 -1.75
N THR A 17 -3.82 -12.06 -2.70
CA THR A 17 -4.14 -12.81 -3.92
C THR A 17 -2.99 -12.84 -4.90
N VAL A 18 -1.98 -11.99 -4.75
CA VAL A 18 -0.83 -11.94 -5.65
C VAL A 18 0.06 -13.16 -5.38
N PRO A 19 0.23 -14.06 -6.36
CA PRO A 19 1.02 -15.28 -6.12
C PRO A 19 2.50 -14.96 -5.97
N GLY A 20 3.16 -15.70 -5.07
CA GLY A 20 4.61 -15.60 -4.88
C GLY A 20 5.08 -14.38 -4.10
N ILE A 21 4.17 -13.57 -3.55
CA ILE A 21 4.50 -12.35 -2.82
C ILE A 21 3.89 -12.44 -1.42
N THR A 22 4.73 -12.18 -0.40
CA THR A 22 4.27 -12.10 0.99
C THR A 22 3.80 -10.69 1.30
N GLU A 23 2.73 -10.55 2.04
CA GLU A 23 2.18 -9.26 2.47
C GLU A 23 2.48 -9.05 3.95
N TYR A 24 2.96 -7.84 4.29
CA TYR A 24 3.17 -7.41 5.68
C TYR A 24 2.36 -6.14 5.95
N ASP A 25 1.87 -6.01 7.17
CA ASP A 25 1.06 -4.88 7.58
C ASP A 25 1.79 -4.06 8.64
N GLY A 26 2.30 -2.90 8.24
CA GLY A 26 2.86 -1.91 9.15
C GLY A 26 4.26 -2.20 9.69
N PHE A 27 4.82 -3.36 9.41
CA PHE A 27 6.19 -3.67 9.81
C PHE A 27 6.75 -4.80 8.97
N VAL A 28 8.08 -4.92 8.97
CA VAL A 28 8.78 -6.03 8.31
C VAL A 28 9.54 -6.79 9.38
N PRO A 29 9.41 -8.12 9.46
CA PRO A 29 10.21 -8.91 10.41
C PRO A 29 11.72 -8.68 10.18
N GLU A 30 12.49 -8.76 11.24
CA GLU A 30 13.95 -8.65 11.15
C GLU A 30 14.53 -9.66 10.16
N LYS A 31 13.99 -10.88 10.17
CA LYS A 31 14.29 -11.89 9.17
C LYS A 31 13.07 -12.14 8.30
N VAL A 32 13.22 -11.92 7.00
CA VAL A 32 12.22 -12.28 6.00
C VAL A 32 12.59 -13.61 5.37
N PRO A 33 11.63 -14.36 4.79
CA PRO A 33 11.95 -15.57 4.05
C PRO A 33 12.96 -15.29 2.94
N GLU A 34 13.90 -16.21 2.78
CA GLU A 34 14.98 -16.11 1.79
C GLU A 34 15.06 -17.38 0.97
N THR A 35 15.51 -17.24 -0.28
CA THR A 35 15.83 -18.35 -1.18
C THR A 35 17.21 -18.09 -1.75
N ASP A 36 18.11 -19.05 -1.59
CA ASP A 36 19.50 -18.95 -2.07
C ASP A 36 20.23 -17.71 -1.56
N GLY A 37 19.94 -17.27 -0.34
CA GLY A 37 20.59 -16.11 0.28
C GLY A 37 20.00 -14.76 -0.13
N TYR A 38 18.92 -14.74 -0.91
CA TYR A 38 18.24 -13.52 -1.34
C TYR A 38 16.84 -13.43 -0.73
N PRO A 39 16.38 -12.24 -0.36
CA PRO A 39 15.03 -12.10 0.20
C PRO A 39 13.97 -12.47 -0.84
N ASP A 40 12.98 -13.25 -0.42
CA ASP A 40 11.82 -13.53 -1.25
C ASP A 40 11.01 -12.23 -1.46
N PRO A 41 10.34 -12.07 -2.61
CA PRO A 41 9.56 -10.86 -2.88
C PRO A 41 8.47 -10.62 -1.84
N TYR A 42 8.29 -9.38 -1.46
CA TYR A 42 7.21 -9.01 -0.54
C TYR A 42 6.72 -7.59 -0.78
N VAL A 43 5.57 -7.28 -0.19
CA VAL A 43 4.99 -5.95 -0.17
C VAL A 43 4.63 -5.58 1.26
N VAL A 44 4.84 -4.33 1.64
CA VAL A 44 4.46 -3.80 2.94
C VAL A 44 3.36 -2.78 2.76
N LEU A 45 2.29 -2.92 3.52
CA LEU A 45 1.21 -1.94 3.60
C LEU A 45 1.48 -1.00 4.78
N TRP A 46 1.58 0.29 4.50
CA TRP A 46 1.71 1.34 5.51
C TRP A 46 0.42 2.14 5.50
N ALA A 47 -0.46 1.86 6.44
CA ALA A 47 -1.79 2.44 6.46
C ALA A 47 -2.08 3.06 7.82
N GLY A 48 -2.70 4.24 7.79
CA GLY A 48 -3.31 4.84 8.96
C GLY A 48 -4.73 4.34 9.18
N SER A 49 -5.41 4.91 10.16
CA SER A 49 -6.78 4.53 10.50
C SER A 49 -7.85 5.23 9.66
N GLY A 50 -7.45 6.11 8.75
CA GLY A 50 -8.36 6.91 7.95
C GLY A 50 -8.69 8.24 8.62
N ASP A 51 -8.78 9.29 7.82
CA ASP A 51 -9.11 10.63 8.29
C ASP A 51 -10.45 11.06 7.75
N GLU A 52 -11.23 11.74 8.58
CA GLU A 52 -12.43 12.42 8.14
C GLU A 52 -12.04 13.80 7.63
N PRO A 53 -12.66 14.27 6.51
CA PRO A 53 -12.40 15.62 6.06
C PRO A 53 -12.80 16.65 7.11
N ASP A 54 -11.92 17.61 7.37
CA ASP A 54 -12.22 18.72 8.29
C ASP A 54 -13.17 19.75 7.67
N GLU A 55 -13.47 19.60 6.40
CA GLU A 55 -14.29 20.56 5.67
C GLU A 55 -15.76 20.37 5.97
N LEU A 56 -16.44 21.45 6.28
CA LEU A 56 -17.89 21.48 6.39
C LEU A 56 -18.49 21.72 5.01
N THR A 57 -19.69 21.20 4.82
CA THR A 57 -20.47 21.52 3.63
C THR A 57 -20.86 23.00 3.65
N ALA A 58 -21.36 23.53 2.51
CA ALA A 58 -21.68 24.95 2.38
C ALA A 58 -22.75 25.44 3.37
N ASP A 59 -23.56 24.55 3.93
CA ASP A 59 -24.55 24.86 4.95
C ASP A 59 -24.02 24.69 6.37
N GLY A 60 -22.72 24.41 6.52
CA GLY A 60 -22.09 24.25 7.83
C GLY A 60 -22.19 22.86 8.41
N VAL A 61 -22.74 21.90 7.67
CA VAL A 61 -22.88 20.51 8.11
C VAL A 61 -21.70 19.72 7.58
N GLN A 62 -20.99 19.04 8.46
CA GLN A 62 -19.93 18.13 8.06
C GLN A 62 -20.52 16.92 7.35
N ASP A 63 -19.91 16.52 6.23
CA ASP A 63 -20.22 15.25 5.57
C ASP A 63 -19.55 14.12 6.36
N GLY A 64 -20.22 13.71 7.45
CA GLY A 64 -19.64 12.81 8.45
C GLY A 64 -19.43 11.38 7.96
N ASP A 65 -19.91 11.02 6.78
CA ASP A 65 -19.73 9.68 6.24
C ASP A 65 -18.58 9.61 5.23
N SER A 66 -18.08 10.76 4.78
CA SER A 66 -17.00 10.82 3.80
C SER A 66 -15.63 10.68 4.48
N ILE A 67 -14.80 9.83 3.91
CA ILE A 67 -13.46 9.54 4.42
C ILE A 67 -12.46 9.68 3.28
N ILE A 68 -11.35 10.35 3.57
CA ILE A 68 -10.16 10.32 2.72
C ILE A 68 -9.13 9.46 3.44
N TRP A 69 -8.72 8.38 2.80
CA TRP A 69 -7.75 7.46 3.36
C TRP A 69 -6.55 7.34 2.43
N ASP A 70 -5.42 7.83 2.90
CA ASP A 70 -4.16 7.73 2.18
C ASP A 70 -3.34 6.61 2.80
N PHE A 71 -2.74 5.80 1.95
CA PHE A 71 -1.86 4.72 2.41
C PHE A 71 -0.72 4.54 1.41
N GLN A 72 0.28 3.79 1.84
CA GLN A 72 1.46 3.52 1.03
C GLN A 72 1.68 2.01 0.94
N THR A 73 2.11 1.55 -0.22
CA THR A 73 2.66 0.21 -0.39
C THR A 73 4.13 0.33 -0.78
N THR A 74 4.96 -0.57 -0.23
CA THR A 74 6.36 -0.67 -0.62
C THR A 74 6.59 -2.06 -1.19
N ALA A 75 6.85 -2.13 -2.48
CA ALA A 75 7.23 -3.36 -3.16
C ALA A 75 8.72 -3.60 -2.95
N VAL A 76 9.09 -4.84 -2.65
CA VAL A 76 10.48 -5.19 -2.34
C VAL A 76 10.89 -6.44 -3.10
N GLY A 77 12.09 -6.41 -3.65
CA GLY A 77 12.68 -7.53 -4.35
C GLY A 77 14.21 -7.53 -4.25
N ALA A 78 14.81 -8.68 -4.50
CA ALA A 78 16.26 -8.87 -4.42
C ALA A 78 17.01 -8.15 -5.55
N THR A 79 16.34 -7.88 -6.66
CA THR A 79 16.90 -7.17 -7.81
C THR A 79 15.94 -6.08 -8.27
N PRO A 80 16.40 -5.08 -9.04
CA PRO A 80 15.50 -4.07 -9.58
C PRO A 80 14.39 -4.66 -10.43
N GLU A 81 14.67 -5.69 -11.20
CA GLU A 81 13.68 -6.36 -12.05
C GLU A 81 12.59 -7.03 -11.22
N ILE A 82 12.98 -7.76 -10.17
CA ILE A 82 12.02 -8.40 -9.27
C ILE A 82 11.20 -7.33 -8.55
N CYS A 83 11.84 -6.26 -8.08
CA CYS A 83 11.14 -5.15 -7.41
C CYS A 83 10.08 -4.53 -8.33
N ARG A 84 10.41 -4.28 -9.60
CA ARG A 84 9.45 -3.75 -10.58
C ARG A 84 8.31 -4.73 -10.84
N ALA A 85 8.60 -6.02 -10.88
CA ALA A 85 7.57 -7.04 -11.08
C ALA A 85 6.60 -7.08 -9.90
N VAL A 86 7.10 -6.98 -8.66
CA VAL A 86 6.27 -6.89 -7.47
C VAL A 86 5.40 -5.63 -7.51
N ASP A 87 6.00 -4.48 -7.82
CA ASP A 87 5.28 -3.22 -7.93
C ASP A 87 4.17 -3.29 -8.99
N HIS A 88 4.46 -3.88 -10.14
CA HIS A 88 3.45 -4.06 -11.19
C HIS A 88 2.28 -4.93 -10.72
N ALA A 89 2.57 -6.03 -10.05
CA ALA A 89 1.53 -6.92 -9.53
C ALA A 89 0.68 -6.22 -8.46
N VAL A 90 1.30 -5.44 -7.58
CA VAL A 90 0.60 -4.64 -6.57
C VAL A 90 -0.29 -3.58 -7.24
N ASN A 91 0.23 -2.87 -8.23
CA ASN A 91 -0.54 -1.88 -8.98
C ASN A 91 -1.76 -2.52 -9.66
N THR A 92 -1.60 -3.68 -10.24
CA THR A 92 -2.70 -4.42 -10.87
C THR A 92 -3.75 -4.82 -9.85
N ALA A 93 -3.34 -5.27 -8.67
CA ALA A 93 -4.26 -5.70 -7.62
C ALA A 93 -5.03 -4.53 -7.00
N LEU A 94 -4.41 -3.37 -6.85
CA LEU A 94 -4.99 -2.25 -6.10
C LEU A 94 -5.70 -1.21 -6.96
N THR A 95 -5.26 -0.99 -8.20
CA THR A 95 -5.89 0.03 -9.05
C THR A 95 -7.34 -0.31 -9.31
N ASN A 96 -8.23 0.62 -8.97
CA ASN A 96 -9.69 0.47 -9.08
C ASN A 96 -10.30 -0.58 -8.14
N LEU A 97 -9.57 -1.05 -7.15
CA LEU A 97 -10.13 -1.94 -6.14
C LEU A 97 -11.29 -1.24 -5.42
N MET A 98 -12.44 -1.90 -5.38
CA MET A 98 -13.60 -1.39 -4.66
C MET A 98 -13.40 -1.62 -3.17
N VAL A 99 -13.41 -0.54 -2.40
CA VAL A 99 -13.39 -0.58 -0.92
C VAL A 99 -14.53 0.27 -0.42
N ARG A 100 -15.49 -0.34 0.28
CA ARG A 100 -16.75 0.30 0.66
C ARG A 100 -17.44 0.88 -0.59
N THR A 101 -17.64 2.18 -0.67
CA THR A 101 -18.29 2.85 -1.81
C THR A 101 -17.30 3.48 -2.79
N GLY A 102 -16.01 3.46 -2.46
CA GLY A 102 -14.97 4.09 -3.25
C GLY A 102 -14.08 3.10 -3.98
N ARG A 103 -13.18 3.64 -4.78
CA ARG A 103 -12.17 2.86 -5.49
C ARG A 103 -10.79 3.39 -5.18
N VAL A 104 -9.86 2.47 -5.01
CA VAL A 104 -8.46 2.80 -4.77
C VAL A 104 -7.85 3.41 -6.04
N ARG A 105 -7.17 4.55 -5.86
CA ARG A 105 -6.48 5.29 -6.92
C ARG A 105 -5.09 5.68 -6.45
N ARG A 106 -4.22 6.01 -7.40
CA ARG A 106 -2.98 6.68 -7.06
C ARG A 106 -3.27 7.98 -6.31
N ASN A 107 -2.48 8.26 -5.30
CA ASN A 107 -2.60 9.53 -4.59
C ASN A 107 -2.06 10.66 -5.49
N PRO A 108 -2.91 11.61 -5.94
CA PRO A 108 -2.46 12.67 -6.84
C PRO A 108 -1.51 13.66 -6.17
N ASP A 109 -1.55 13.74 -4.82
CA ASP A 109 -0.69 14.63 -4.04
C ASP A 109 0.53 13.90 -3.47
N GLY A 110 0.67 12.62 -3.77
CA GLY A 110 1.80 11.80 -3.30
C GLY A 110 3.03 11.94 -4.19
N PHE A 111 4.15 11.45 -3.69
CA PHE A 111 5.34 11.36 -4.49
C PHE A 111 5.18 10.27 -5.57
N ASN A 112 5.91 10.44 -6.67
CA ASN A 112 5.96 9.47 -7.75
C ASN A 112 7.38 8.90 -7.85
N GLN A 113 7.61 7.75 -7.24
CA GLN A 113 8.88 7.04 -7.35
C GLN A 113 8.81 6.07 -8.52
N ALA A 114 9.60 6.34 -9.55
CA ALA A 114 9.58 5.56 -10.79
C ALA A 114 10.65 4.47 -10.84
N THR A 115 11.69 4.58 -10.01
CA THR A 115 12.86 3.70 -10.06
C THR A 115 13.05 3.03 -8.70
N PRO A 116 13.33 1.71 -8.67
CA PRO A 116 13.65 1.03 -7.42
C PRO A 116 14.83 1.66 -6.69
N ILE A 117 14.73 1.73 -5.36
CA ILE A 117 15.74 2.31 -4.48
C ILE A 117 16.46 1.16 -3.78
N LEU A 118 17.79 1.19 -3.81
CA LEU A 118 18.60 0.21 -3.10
C LEU A 118 18.59 0.52 -1.60
N ASP A 119 18.15 -0.46 -0.81
CA ASP A 119 18.25 -0.41 0.65
C ASP A 119 19.46 -1.23 1.10
N THR A 120 20.48 -0.55 1.57
CA THR A 120 21.72 -1.16 2.04
C THR A 120 21.75 -1.40 3.54
N GLN A 121 20.73 -0.95 4.27
CA GLN A 121 20.67 -1.13 5.73
C GLN A 121 20.17 -2.52 6.14
N THR A 122 19.72 -3.31 5.17
CA THR A 122 19.32 -4.68 5.38
C THR A 122 20.42 -5.63 4.91
N SER A 123 20.47 -6.82 5.50
CA SER A 123 21.39 -7.88 5.07
C SER A 123 20.58 -9.15 4.78
N PRO A 124 20.54 -9.63 3.53
CA PRO A 124 21.11 -9.03 2.33
C PRO A 124 20.42 -7.74 1.91
N ALA A 125 21.11 -6.92 1.13
CA ALA A 125 20.55 -5.70 0.56
C ALA A 125 19.38 -6.03 -0.38
N ARG A 126 18.43 -5.12 -0.48
CA ARG A 126 17.25 -5.30 -1.31
C ARG A 126 16.83 -4.00 -1.97
N PHE A 127 16.01 -4.10 -3.00
CA PHE A 127 15.44 -2.95 -3.70
C PHE A 127 14.00 -2.74 -3.28
N MET A 128 13.60 -1.48 -3.13
CA MET A 128 12.25 -1.11 -2.74
C MET A 128 11.66 -0.06 -3.67
N LEU A 129 10.35 -0.10 -3.83
CA LEU A 129 9.62 0.85 -4.65
C LEU A 129 8.34 1.25 -3.92
N PRO A 130 8.31 2.42 -3.26
CA PRO A 130 7.14 2.90 -2.56
C PRO A 130 6.14 3.53 -3.52
N ARG A 131 4.85 3.32 -3.25
CA ARG A 131 3.73 3.94 -3.98
C ARG A 131 2.72 4.48 -3.00
N GLN A 132 2.17 5.64 -3.30
CA GLN A 132 1.14 6.24 -2.47
C GLN A 132 -0.22 6.14 -3.15
N TRP A 133 -1.22 5.81 -2.36
CA TRP A 133 -2.58 5.53 -2.80
C TRP A 133 -3.58 6.39 -2.04
N ARG A 134 -4.72 6.61 -2.65
CA ARG A 134 -5.83 7.31 -2.02
C ARG A 134 -7.14 6.59 -2.28
N LEU A 135 -7.96 6.53 -1.23
CA LEU A 135 -9.33 6.09 -1.30
C LEU A 135 -10.21 7.20 -0.74
N ILE A 136 -11.22 7.58 -1.50
CA ILE A 136 -12.30 8.44 -1.01
C ILE A 136 -13.55 7.59 -0.98
N THR A 137 -14.13 7.43 0.20
CA THR A 137 -15.25 6.54 0.41
C THR A 137 -16.20 7.07 1.48
N ASN A 138 -17.35 6.48 1.56
CA ASN A 138 -18.29 6.75 2.63
C ASN A 138 -18.30 5.62 3.66
#